data_6ed01bbc06653b60374d1743cb4e6d18
#
_entry.id   6ed01bbc06653b60374d1743cb4e6d18
#
_cell.length_a   1.000
_cell.length_b   1.000
_cell.length_c   1.000
_cell.angle_alpha   90.00
_cell.angle_beta   90.00
_cell.angle_gamma   90.00
#
_symmetry.space_group_name_H-M   'P 1'
#
loop_
_entity.id
_entity.type
_entity.pdbx_description
1 polymer ?
#
loop_
_entity_poly.entity_id
_entity_poly.type
_entity_poly.pdbx_seq_one_letter_code
_entity_poly.pdbx_strand_id
1 'polypeptide(L)'
;MKKYVSILGIIFSMLLFYNRLIELERDVAIPLILFIKKVLLGKCTGISFVDSTPLRVCKNQRIHIHKVFKDIAQRGKCSMGWFFGFKLHLICNEKGYLLNFMIIPGDLNDRKPLEYNAFVEFIYGRLIDDRGYISRNLFQRLFIDGIQLIIRLKSNMKGVIMTVHDRLLLRKKAIVS
;
A
#
# COMPACT_ATOMS: atom_id res chain seq x y z
N MET A 1 -43.67 8.56 -25.03
CA MET A 1 -43.47 9.39 -23.81
C MET A 1 -43.24 8.60 -22.51
N LYS A 2 -43.96 7.50 -22.23
CA LYS A 2 -43.81 6.71 -20.99
C LYS A 2 -42.40 6.06 -20.76
N LYS A 3 -41.68 5.71 -21.81
CA LYS A 3 -40.36 5.06 -21.71
C LYS A 3 -39.23 6.00 -21.19
N TYR A 4 -39.29 7.28 -21.53
CA TYR A 4 -38.30 8.28 -21.09
C TYR A 4 -38.44 8.67 -19.62
N VAL A 5 -39.66 8.67 -19.09
CA VAL A 5 -39.92 8.96 -17.67
C VAL A 5 -39.37 7.85 -16.78
N SER A 6 -39.40 6.60 -17.22
CA SER A 6 -38.84 5.46 -16.50
C SER A 6 -37.28 5.52 -16.43
N ILE A 7 -36.63 5.88 -17.54
CA ILE A 7 -35.15 5.99 -17.59
C ILE A 7 -34.69 7.16 -16.75
N LEU A 8 -35.33 8.31 -16.81
CA LEU A 8 -35.04 9.47 -15.96
C LEU A 8 -35.21 9.14 -14.46
N GLY A 9 -36.23 8.40 -14.07
CA GLY A 9 -36.46 7.97 -12.70
C GLY A 9 -35.37 7.04 -12.20
N ILE A 10 -34.86 6.11 -13.03
CA ILE A 10 -33.78 5.22 -12.69
C ILE A 10 -32.47 6.00 -12.55
N ILE A 11 -32.13 6.91 -13.47
CA ILE A 11 -30.96 7.75 -13.41
C ILE A 11 -30.99 8.65 -12.17
N PHE A 12 -32.15 9.24 -11.86
CA PHE A 12 -32.29 10.11 -10.69
C PHE A 12 -32.16 9.34 -9.37
N SER A 13 -32.71 8.13 -9.29
CA SER A 13 -32.53 7.25 -8.14
C SER A 13 -31.05 6.81 -7.99
N MET A 14 -30.38 6.47 -9.09
CA MET A 14 -28.93 6.14 -9.05
C MET A 14 -28.07 7.32 -8.59
N LEU A 15 -28.37 8.54 -9.00
CA LEU A 15 -27.67 9.75 -8.55
C LEU A 15 -27.88 10.02 -7.05
N LEU A 16 -29.10 9.81 -6.54
CA LEU A 16 -29.40 9.92 -5.11
C LEU A 16 -28.66 8.84 -4.31
N PHE A 17 -28.62 7.60 -4.79
CA PHE A 17 -27.84 6.54 -4.17
C PHE A 17 -26.35 6.82 -4.20
N TYR A 18 -25.83 7.37 -5.29
CA TYR A 18 -24.41 7.74 -5.39
C TYR A 18 -24.02 8.83 -4.39
N ASN A 19 -24.77 9.91 -4.31
CA ASN A 19 -24.51 10.98 -3.34
C ASN A 19 -24.59 10.47 -1.90
N ARG A 20 -25.62 9.66 -1.61
CA ARG A 20 -25.76 9.03 -0.29
C ARG A 20 -24.62 8.07 0.03
N LEU A 21 -24.12 7.32 -0.96
CA LEU A 21 -22.96 6.45 -0.81
C LEU A 21 -21.71 7.26 -0.43
N ILE A 22 -21.45 8.38 -1.14
CA ILE A 22 -20.29 9.25 -0.83
C ILE A 22 -20.37 9.85 0.59
N GLU A 23 -21.57 10.27 1.02
CA GLU A 23 -21.77 10.74 2.40
C GLU A 23 -21.48 9.65 3.41
N LEU A 24 -22.01 8.44 3.21
CA LEU A 24 -21.81 7.29 4.07
C LEU A 24 -20.34 6.83 4.08
N GLU A 25 -19.67 6.82 2.93
CA GLU A 25 -18.23 6.48 2.85
C GLU A 25 -17.40 7.40 3.74
N ARG A 26 -17.69 8.70 3.74
CA ARG A 26 -16.98 9.68 4.59
C ARG A 26 -17.20 9.39 6.07
N ASP A 27 -18.44 9.12 6.47
CA ASP A 27 -18.81 8.92 7.87
C ASP A 27 -18.30 7.58 8.41
N VAL A 28 -18.23 6.55 7.55
CA VAL A 28 -17.80 5.19 7.90
C VAL A 28 -16.30 4.98 7.75
N ALA A 29 -15.57 5.86 7.05
CA ALA A 29 -14.14 5.67 6.75
C ALA A 29 -13.29 5.43 8.00
N ILE A 30 -13.42 6.26 9.04
CA ILE A 30 -12.66 6.11 10.30
C ILE A 30 -13.06 4.84 11.06
N PRO A 31 -14.35 4.57 11.35
CA PRO A 31 -14.77 3.30 11.93
C PRO A 31 -14.29 2.08 11.16
N LEU A 32 -14.35 2.11 9.83
CA LEU A 32 -13.90 1.01 8.97
C LEU A 32 -12.39 0.78 9.09
N ILE A 33 -11.57 1.83 9.08
CA ILE A 33 -10.12 1.73 9.28
C ILE A 33 -9.80 1.11 10.63
N LEU A 34 -10.49 1.53 11.69
CA LEU A 34 -10.32 0.99 13.03
C LEU A 34 -10.75 -0.48 13.11
N PHE A 35 -11.85 -0.83 12.46
CA PHE A 35 -12.33 -2.22 12.37
C PHE A 35 -11.32 -3.10 11.61
N ILE A 36 -10.81 -2.65 10.47
CA ILE A 36 -9.78 -3.37 9.73
C ILE A 36 -8.55 -3.59 10.61
N LYS A 37 -8.05 -2.53 11.27
CA LYS A 37 -6.85 -2.62 12.11
C LYS A 37 -7.02 -3.49 13.35
N LYS A 38 -8.20 -3.56 13.94
CA LYS A 38 -8.43 -4.32 15.19
C LYS A 38 -8.95 -5.73 14.97
N VAL A 39 -9.70 -5.98 13.90
CA VAL A 39 -10.46 -7.21 13.72
C VAL A 39 -10.02 -8.01 12.51
N LEU A 40 -9.72 -7.36 11.39
CA LEU A 40 -9.46 -8.03 10.12
C LEU A 40 -7.99 -8.30 9.82
N LEU A 41 -7.06 -7.74 10.60
CA LEU A 41 -5.64 -8.04 10.40
C LEU A 41 -5.36 -9.49 10.74
N GLY A 42 -4.61 -10.14 9.85
CA GLY A 42 -4.14 -11.50 10.03
C GLY A 42 -3.00 -11.59 11.05
N LYS A 43 -2.58 -12.80 11.36
CA LYS A 43 -1.41 -13.06 12.21
C LYS A 43 -0.18 -13.31 11.34
N CYS A 44 0.96 -12.82 11.79
CA CYS A 44 2.24 -13.12 11.16
C CYS A 44 2.55 -14.61 11.32
N THR A 45 3.05 -15.23 10.26
CA THR A 45 3.39 -16.65 10.19
C THR A 45 4.90 -16.88 10.06
N GLY A 46 5.69 -15.81 10.16
CA GLY A 46 7.13 -15.84 9.97
C GLY A 46 7.58 -15.55 8.53
N ILE A 47 6.64 -15.45 7.57
CA ILE A 47 6.92 -15.04 6.20
C ILE A 47 5.92 -13.94 5.83
N SER A 48 6.44 -12.77 5.48
CA SER A 48 5.64 -11.61 5.12
C SER A 48 6.16 -10.96 3.84
N PHE A 49 5.27 -10.35 3.10
CA PHE A 49 5.56 -9.61 1.87
C PHE A 49 5.16 -8.16 2.06
N VAL A 50 6.04 -7.24 1.71
CA VAL A 50 5.71 -5.81 1.66
C VAL A 50 5.61 -5.34 0.22
N ASP A 51 4.57 -4.56 -0.07
CA ASP A 51 4.38 -3.93 -1.38
C ASP A 51 3.84 -2.52 -1.24
N SER A 52 3.93 -1.72 -2.30
CA SER A 52 3.34 -0.38 -2.32
C SER A 52 2.71 -0.07 -3.66
N THR A 53 1.55 0.55 -3.58
CA THR A 53 0.74 0.98 -4.72
C THR A 53 0.53 2.49 -4.69
N PRO A 54 0.73 3.21 -5.82
CA PRO A 54 0.47 4.63 -5.88
C PRO A 54 -1.06 4.89 -5.92
N LEU A 55 -1.53 5.73 -5.00
CA LEU A 55 -2.90 6.25 -4.97
C LEU A 55 -2.91 7.63 -5.63
N ARG A 56 -3.32 7.69 -6.89
CA ARG A 56 -3.39 8.92 -7.66
C ARG A 56 -4.63 9.72 -7.27
N VAL A 57 -4.43 10.95 -6.85
CA VAL A 57 -5.52 11.87 -6.48
C VAL A 57 -6.11 12.56 -7.71
N CYS A 58 -5.26 12.98 -8.64
CA CYS A 58 -5.69 13.60 -9.89
C CYS A 58 -4.66 13.39 -11.01
N LYS A 59 -5.06 13.72 -12.24
CA LYS A 59 -4.11 13.79 -13.38
C LYS A 59 -3.10 14.92 -13.15
N ASN A 60 -1.86 14.72 -13.57
CA ASN A 60 -0.77 15.70 -13.37
C ASN A 60 -1.11 17.11 -13.89
N GLN A 61 -1.91 17.22 -14.94
CA GLN A 61 -2.38 18.51 -15.50
C GLN A 61 -3.33 19.27 -14.57
N ARG A 62 -3.98 18.60 -13.61
CA ARG A 62 -4.98 19.18 -12.72
C ARG A 62 -4.46 19.47 -11.31
N ILE A 63 -3.17 19.29 -11.05
CA ILE A 63 -2.58 19.48 -9.72
C ILE A 63 -2.84 20.88 -9.19
N HIS A 64 -2.70 21.91 -10.04
CA HIS A 64 -2.87 23.31 -9.65
C HIS A 64 -4.33 23.69 -9.29
N ILE A 65 -5.29 22.93 -9.81
CA ILE A 65 -6.74 23.17 -9.61
C ILE A 65 -7.25 22.33 -8.43
N HIS A 66 -6.50 21.30 -8.02
CA HIS A 66 -6.92 20.37 -6.99
C HIS A 66 -6.82 20.99 -5.61
N LYS A 67 -7.97 21.13 -4.90
CA LYS A 67 -8.05 21.81 -3.60
C LYS A 67 -8.07 20.88 -2.39
N VAL A 68 -8.69 19.67 -2.54
CA VAL A 68 -9.03 18.80 -1.42
C VAL A 68 -7.79 18.25 -0.70
N PHE A 69 -6.76 17.83 -1.45
CA PHE A 69 -5.55 17.24 -0.89
C PHE A 69 -4.30 18.09 -1.18
N LYS A 70 -4.48 19.41 -1.39
CA LYS A 70 -3.42 20.32 -1.83
C LYS A 70 -2.19 20.28 -0.91
N ASP A 71 -2.41 20.22 0.39
CA ASP A 71 -1.34 20.35 1.40
C ASP A 71 -0.81 19.01 1.92
N ILE A 72 -1.48 17.91 1.60
CA ILE A 72 -1.12 16.57 2.11
C ILE A 72 -0.73 15.57 1.02
N ALA A 73 -1.26 15.71 -0.20
CA ALA A 73 -0.81 14.92 -1.34
C ALA A 73 0.45 15.53 -1.96
N GLN A 74 1.38 14.69 -2.37
CA GLN A 74 2.65 15.12 -2.93
C GLN A 74 2.93 14.45 -4.28
N ARG A 75 3.85 15.07 -5.05
CA ARG A 75 4.27 14.54 -6.34
C ARG A 75 5.30 13.44 -6.13
N GLY A 76 4.96 12.22 -6.55
CA GLY A 76 5.83 11.05 -6.46
C GLY A 76 6.15 10.44 -7.82
N LYS A 77 7.11 9.54 -7.85
CA LYS A 77 7.51 8.75 -9.01
C LYS A 77 7.30 7.26 -8.74
N CYS A 78 6.71 6.55 -9.67
CA CYS A 78 6.58 5.10 -9.66
C CYS A 78 7.06 4.50 -10.98
N SER A 79 6.99 3.18 -11.16
CA SER A 79 7.34 2.49 -12.41
C SER A 79 6.57 3.00 -13.64
N MET A 80 5.33 3.44 -13.43
CA MET A 80 4.47 4.01 -14.49
C MET A 80 4.65 5.52 -14.69
N GLY A 81 5.67 6.16 -14.09
CA GLY A 81 5.95 7.58 -14.22
C GLY A 81 5.58 8.43 -13.02
N TRP A 82 5.42 9.74 -13.25
CA TRP A 82 5.07 10.70 -12.21
C TRP A 82 3.57 10.67 -11.88
N PHE A 83 3.25 10.84 -10.61
CA PHE A 83 1.88 10.95 -10.11
C PHE A 83 1.78 12.00 -9.00
N PHE A 84 0.58 12.48 -8.74
CA PHE A 84 0.27 13.32 -7.58
C PHE A 84 -0.70 12.57 -6.68
N GLY A 85 -0.34 12.40 -5.41
CA GLY A 85 -1.16 11.63 -4.46
C GLY A 85 -0.35 11.04 -3.31
N PHE A 86 -0.67 9.80 -2.99
CA PHE A 86 -0.13 9.04 -1.87
C PHE A 86 0.43 7.70 -2.34
N LYS A 87 1.12 7.01 -1.45
CA LYS A 87 1.51 5.61 -1.60
C LYS A 87 0.85 4.80 -0.50
N LEU A 88 0.14 3.76 -0.88
CA LEU A 88 -0.38 2.75 0.04
C LEU A 88 0.64 1.64 0.16
N HIS A 89 1.15 1.43 1.36
CA HIS A 89 2.01 0.31 1.70
C HIS A 89 1.21 -0.76 2.41
N LEU A 90 1.38 -2.01 2.00
CA LEU A 90 0.70 -3.18 2.54
C LEU A 90 1.72 -4.19 2.98
N ILE A 91 1.47 -4.87 4.10
CA ILE A 91 2.19 -6.07 4.49
C ILE A 91 1.18 -7.21 4.58
N CYS A 92 1.47 -8.29 3.85
CA CYS A 92 0.65 -9.50 3.82
C CYS A 92 1.48 -10.72 4.20
N ASN A 93 0.86 -11.74 4.78
CA ASN A 93 1.53 -13.02 4.99
C ASN A 93 1.48 -13.89 3.72
N GLU A 94 2.10 -15.08 3.75
CA GLU A 94 2.16 -16.02 2.61
C GLU A 94 0.80 -16.59 2.20
N LYS A 95 -0.23 -16.40 3.03
CA LYS A 95 -1.63 -16.80 2.74
C LYS A 95 -2.45 -15.65 2.14
N GLY A 96 -1.85 -14.47 1.99
CA GLY A 96 -2.52 -13.27 1.47
C GLY A 96 -3.31 -12.48 2.52
N TYR A 97 -3.24 -12.83 3.81
CA TYR A 97 -3.89 -12.03 4.86
C TYR A 97 -3.11 -10.75 5.11
N LEU A 98 -3.82 -9.63 5.16
CA LEU A 98 -3.28 -8.32 5.49
C LEU A 98 -2.80 -8.29 6.94
N LEU A 99 -1.53 -7.97 7.16
CA LEU A 99 -0.93 -7.84 8.50
C LEU A 99 -0.92 -6.39 8.97
N ASN A 100 -0.59 -5.47 8.07
CA ASN A 100 -0.62 -4.04 8.35
C ASN A 100 -0.69 -3.23 7.06
N PHE A 101 -1.09 -1.96 7.17
CA PHE A 101 -1.07 -1.01 6.07
C PHE A 101 -0.74 0.40 6.55
N MET A 102 -0.17 1.20 5.64
CA MET A 102 0.17 2.59 5.88
C MET A 102 0.03 3.40 4.60
N ILE A 103 -0.49 4.63 4.72
CA ILE A 103 -0.54 5.58 3.62
C ILE A 103 0.45 6.71 3.92
N ILE A 104 1.30 7.01 2.95
CA ILE A 104 2.27 8.10 3.03
C ILE A 104 2.14 9.05 1.83
N PRO A 105 2.56 10.31 1.91
CA PRO A 105 2.67 11.21 0.78
C PRO A 105 3.52 10.65 -0.36
N GLY A 106 3.19 10.99 -1.60
CA GLY A 106 3.80 10.41 -2.80
C GLY A 106 5.29 10.66 -2.98
N ASP A 107 5.82 11.76 -2.43
CA ASP A 107 7.23 12.15 -2.49
C ASP A 107 8.14 11.32 -1.57
N LEU A 108 7.58 10.75 -0.51
CA LEU A 108 8.36 9.98 0.45
C LEU A 108 8.92 8.69 -0.15
N ASN A 109 10.10 8.32 0.33
CA ASN A 109 10.75 7.09 -0.08
C ASN A 109 9.95 5.87 0.39
N ASP A 110 9.88 4.84 -0.45
CA ASP A 110 9.15 3.59 -0.18
C ASP A 110 9.67 2.80 1.04
N ARG A 111 10.85 3.14 1.54
CA ARG A 111 11.42 2.57 2.78
C ARG A 111 10.89 3.23 4.05
N LYS A 112 10.39 4.46 3.92
CA LYS A 112 9.98 5.24 5.08
C LYS A 112 9.00 4.51 6.00
N PRO A 113 7.99 3.78 5.49
CA PRO A 113 7.11 2.97 6.33
C PRO A 113 7.83 1.93 7.19
N LEU A 114 8.88 1.29 6.67
CA LEU A 114 9.66 0.29 7.41
C LEU A 114 10.48 0.91 8.56
N GLU A 115 10.66 2.22 8.57
CA GLU A 115 11.28 2.95 9.68
C GLU A 115 10.33 3.23 10.83
N TYR A 116 9.01 3.09 10.64
CA TYR A 116 8.02 3.28 11.69
C TYR A 116 7.76 1.97 12.43
N ASN A 117 8.00 1.96 13.74
CA ASN A 117 7.77 0.77 14.59
C ASN A 117 6.33 0.27 14.46
N ALA A 118 5.34 1.17 14.49
CA ALA A 118 3.93 0.84 14.36
C ALA A 118 3.57 0.10 13.06
N PHE A 119 4.40 0.19 12.02
CA PHE A 119 4.16 -0.51 10.75
C PHE A 119 4.70 -1.94 10.76
N VAL A 120 5.75 -2.21 11.53
CA VAL A 120 6.43 -3.51 11.59
C VAL A 120 6.25 -4.24 12.94
N GLU A 121 5.53 -3.65 13.90
CA GLU A 121 5.41 -4.09 15.30
C GLU A 121 4.99 -5.56 15.47
N PHE A 122 4.11 -6.06 14.61
CA PHE A 122 3.57 -7.43 14.71
C PHE A 122 4.21 -8.39 13.71
N ILE A 123 5.37 -8.03 13.14
CA ILE A 123 6.04 -8.79 12.11
C ILE A 123 7.30 -9.40 12.69
N TYR A 124 7.54 -10.66 12.38
CA TYR A 124 8.76 -11.37 12.72
C TYR A 124 9.16 -12.34 11.61
N GLY A 125 10.40 -12.82 11.67
CA GLY A 125 10.91 -13.77 10.68
C GLY A 125 11.32 -13.09 9.37
N ARG A 126 10.85 -13.57 8.24
CA ARG A 126 11.28 -13.11 6.91
C ARG A 126 10.34 -12.07 6.33
N LEU A 127 10.85 -10.89 6.02
CA LEU A 127 10.15 -9.85 5.30
C LEU A 127 10.72 -9.74 3.89
N ILE A 128 9.88 -9.97 2.87
CA ILE A 128 10.29 -10.00 1.47
C ILE A 128 9.87 -8.70 0.80
N ASP A 129 10.85 -7.98 0.26
CA ASP A 129 10.65 -6.75 -0.50
C ASP A 129 11.27 -6.88 -1.90
N ASP A 130 10.57 -6.40 -2.93
CA ASP A 130 11.07 -6.40 -4.31
C ASP A 130 12.00 -5.21 -4.60
N ARG A 131 12.13 -4.29 -3.67
CA ARG A 131 12.80 -3.01 -3.89
C ARG A 131 14.25 -3.04 -3.44
N GLY A 132 15.13 -3.24 -4.39
CA GLY A 132 16.56 -3.35 -4.24
C GLY A 132 17.30 -2.16 -3.62
N TYR A 133 16.68 -1.42 -2.70
CA TYR A 133 17.30 -0.24 -2.12
C TYR A 133 17.07 -0.16 -0.61
N ILE A 134 17.92 -0.77 0.17
CA ILE A 134 17.82 -0.65 1.63
C ILE A 134 19.12 -0.08 2.18
N SER A 135 18.96 0.89 3.12
CA SER A 135 20.10 1.40 3.86
C SER A 135 20.59 0.32 4.82
N ARG A 136 21.89 0.24 5.00
CA ARG A 136 22.50 -0.69 5.96
C ARG A 136 21.93 -0.54 7.37
N ASN A 137 21.63 0.70 7.76
CA ASN A 137 21.05 1.01 9.07
C ASN A 137 19.64 0.41 9.24
N LEU A 138 18.78 0.51 8.21
CA LEU A 138 17.45 -0.07 8.26
C LEU A 138 17.50 -1.60 8.35
N PHE A 139 18.41 -2.22 7.59
CA PHE A 139 18.62 -3.67 7.65
C PHE A 139 19.04 -4.13 9.06
N GLN A 140 20.02 -3.44 9.67
CA GLN A 140 20.50 -3.77 11.02
C GLN A 140 19.41 -3.61 12.07
N ARG A 141 18.61 -2.52 11.98
CA ARG A 141 17.50 -2.28 12.90
C ARG A 141 16.43 -3.36 12.80
N LEU A 142 15.97 -3.67 11.60
CA LEU A 142 14.97 -4.73 11.40
C LEU A 142 15.49 -6.09 11.88
N PHE A 143 16.78 -6.36 11.69
CA PHE A 143 17.39 -7.59 12.18
C PHE A 143 17.40 -7.68 13.72
N ILE A 144 17.67 -6.57 14.41
CA ILE A 144 17.58 -6.49 15.88
C ILE A 144 16.14 -6.74 16.34
N ASP A 145 15.16 -6.24 15.60
CA ASP A 145 13.72 -6.45 15.86
C ASP A 145 13.22 -7.86 15.47
N GLY A 146 14.14 -8.78 15.10
CA GLY A 146 13.81 -10.16 14.72
C GLY A 146 13.24 -10.30 13.30
N ILE A 147 13.41 -9.29 12.44
CA ILE A 147 12.94 -9.27 11.06
C ILE A 147 14.12 -9.43 10.11
N GLN A 148 14.22 -10.57 9.44
CA GLN A 148 15.18 -10.82 8.39
C GLN A 148 14.65 -10.31 7.05
N LEU A 149 15.19 -9.20 6.59
CA LEU A 149 14.78 -8.59 5.33
C LEU A 149 15.42 -9.32 4.13
N ILE A 150 14.60 -9.77 3.21
CA ILE A 150 15.00 -10.43 1.97
C ILE A 150 14.64 -9.52 0.79
N ILE A 151 15.65 -9.13 0.01
CA ILE A 151 15.48 -8.19 -1.09
C ILE A 151 15.96 -8.84 -2.39
N ARG A 152 15.27 -8.52 -3.47
CA ARG A 152 15.75 -8.82 -4.80
C ARG A 152 16.93 -7.90 -5.14
N LEU A 153 18.12 -8.47 -5.23
CA LEU A 153 19.32 -7.73 -5.59
C LEU A 153 19.28 -7.38 -7.08
N LYS A 154 19.63 -6.14 -7.41
CA LYS A 154 19.92 -5.75 -8.78
C LYS A 154 21.22 -6.43 -9.23
N SER A 155 21.35 -6.71 -10.52
CA SER A 155 22.53 -7.37 -11.12
C SER A 155 23.89 -6.73 -10.79
N ASN A 156 23.88 -5.44 -10.44
CA ASN A 156 25.09 -4.66 -10.13
C ASN A 156 25.45 -4.65 -8.64
N MET A 157 24.70 -5.32 -7.78
CA MET A 157 24.99 -5.39 -6.35
C MET A 157 25.74 -6.70 -6.01
N LYS A 158 26.93 -6.60 -5.43
CA LYS A 158 27.61 -7.76 -4.83
C LYS A 158 26.78 -8.23 -3.64
N GLY A 159 26.12 -9.38 -3.81
CA GLY A 159 25.05 -9.79 -2.94
C GLY A 159 25.47 -10.58 -1.72
N VAL A 160 24.67 -10.53 -0.71
CA VAL A 160 24.57 -11.54 0.34
C VAL A 160 24.13 -12.86 -0.30
N ILE A 161 24.70 -13.96 0.14
CA ILE A 161 24.36 -15.32 -0.35
C ILE A 161 22.88 -15.58 -0.05
N MET A 162 22.05 -15.54 -1.09
CA MET A 162 20.64 -15.89 -0.99
C MET A 162 20.49 -17.40 -1.04
N THR A 163 19.75 -17.97 -0.09
CA THR A 163 19.39 -19.40 -0.13
C THR A 163 18.43 -19.68 -1.30
N VAL A 164 18.38 -20.93 -1.75
CA VAL A 164 17.42 -21.37 -2.79
C VAL A 164 15.98 -21.06 -2.35
N HIS A 165 15.70 -21.22 -1.06
CA HIS A 165 14.39 -20.92 -0.47
C HIS A 165 14.02 -19.43 -0.60
N ASP A 166 14.96 -18.52 -0.36
CA ASP A 166 14.74 -17.07 -0.49
C ASP A 166 14.42 -16.68 -1.95
N ARG A 167 15.07 -17.32 -2.92
CA ARG A 167 14.77 -17.13 -4.35
C ARG A 167 13.35 -17.58 -4.72
N LEU A 168 12.88 -18.68 -4.14
CA LEU A 168 11.52 -19.17 -4.34
C LEU A 168 10.48 -18.21 -3.72
N LEU A 169 10.77 -17.66 -2.54
CA LEU A 169 9.89 -16.67 -1.90
C LEU A 169 9.76 -15.38 -2.72
N LEU A 170 10.86 -14.90 -3.30
CA LEU A 170 10.82 -13.75 -4.21
C LEU A 170 10.00 -13.99 -5.48
N ARG A 171 9.99 -15.24 -5.99
CA ARG A 171 9.12 -15.62 -7.12
C ARG A 171 7.66 -15.66 -6.72
N LYS A 172 7.33 -16.14 -5.51
CA LYS A 172 5.96 -16.15 -5.00
C LYS A 172 5.39 -14.75 -4.85
N LYS A 173 6.20 -13.76 -4.44
CA LYS A 173 5.75 -12.38 -4.35
C LYS A 173 5.22 -11.86 -5.70
N ALA A 174 5.89 -12.17 -6.80
CA ALA A 174 5.47 -11.75 -8.14
C ALA A 174 4.11 -12.31 -8.59
N ILE A 175 3.56 -13.30 -7.87
CA ILE A 175 2.24 -13.89 -8.13
C ILE A 175 1.16 -13.22 -7.25
N VAL A 176 1.55 -12.64 -6.11
CA VAL A 176 0.64 -12.03 -5.13
C VAL A 176 0.49 -10.51 -5.36
N SER A 177 1.43 -9.88 -6.09
CA SER A 177 1.38 -8.47 -6.54
C SER A 177 0.59 -8.37 -7.84
#